data_44a8f3bd943987190367a63861eb3a84
#
_entry.id   44a8f3bd943987190367a63861eb3a84
#
_cell.length_a   1.000
_cell.length_b   1.000
_cell.length_c   1.000
_cell.angle_alpha   90.00
_cell.angle_beta   90.00
_cell.angle_gamma   90.00
#
_symmetry.space_group_name_H-M   'P 1'
#
loop_
_entity.id
_entity.type
_entity.pdbx_description
1 polymer ?
#
loop_
_entity_poly.entity_id
_entity_poly.type
_entity_poly.pdbx_seq_one_letter_code
_entity_poly.pdbx_strand_id
1 'polypeptide(L)'
;YSLLGGLRASAQMISYELSLILSILAVVALTGTLNLREIADAQAGIGDWIVWRQPLAFLLFVIATFAETNRHPFDFAECEPELVGGFHTEYSSMKFALFFLGEYAAMVVMASLTTTFFLGGSSFPFWEGAPWWAGLGAFVAKTGFFLFLFLWVRWTLPRFRFDQLM
;
A
#
# COMPACT_ATOMS: atom_id res chain seq x y z
N TYR A 1 -11.31 25.80 1.18
CA TYR A 1 -10.85 24.58 1.89
C TYR A 1 -10.67 23.41 0.92
N SER A 2 -11.53 23.26 -0.10
CA SER A 2 -11.40 22.24 -1.15
C SER A 2 -10.08 22.36 -1.92
N LEU A 3 -9.68 23.57 -2.32
CA LEU A 3 -8.42 23.82 -3.00
C LEU A 3 -7.20 23.49 -2.11
N LEU A 4 -7.25 23.84 -0.83
CA LEU A 4 -6.18 23.54 0.12
C LEU A 4 -6.05 22.04 0.35
N GLY A 5 -7.16 21.30 0.45
CA GLY A 5 -7.18 19.85 0.53
C GLY A 5 -6.54 19.20 -0.70
N GLY A 6 -6.89 19.66 -1.89
CA GLY A 6 -6.32 19.17 -3.14
C GLY A 6 -4.81 19.44 -3.28
N LEU A 7 -4.33 20.63 -2.86
CA LEU A 7 -2.90 20.96 -2.86
C LEU A 7 -2.11 20.09 -1.86
N ARG A 8 -2.65 19.87 -0.66
CA ARG A 8 -2.04 18.95 0.33
C ARG A 8 -1.96 17.52 -0.18
N ALA A 9 -3.05 17.01 -0.80
CA ALA A 9 -3.07 15.69 -1.42
C ALA A 9 -2.00 15.56 -2.50
N SER A 10 -1.90 16.51 -3.42
CA SER A 10 -0.91 16.50 -4.50
C SER A 10 0.53 16.55 -3.97
N ALA A 11 0.81 17.38 -2.98
CA ALA A 11 2.14 17.47 -2.36
C ALA A 11 2.53 16.16 -1.68
N GLN A 12 1.60 15.53 -0.98
CA GLN A 12 1.80 14.24 -0.34
C GLN A 12 2.11 13.15 -1.36
N MET A 13 1.28 12.99 -2.39
CA MET A 13 1.47 11.99 -3.45
C MET A 13 2.87 12.11 -4.08
N ILE A 14 3.27 13.30 -4.53
CA ILE A 14 4.59 13.52 -5.15
C ILE A 14 5.73 13.14 -4.21
N SER A 15 5.64 13.46 -2.92
CA SER A 15 6.70 13.18 -1.94
C SER A 15 6.85 11.70 -1.65
N TYR A 16 5.74 10.96 -1.52
CA TYR A 16 5.79 9.54 -1.16
C TYR A 16 5.93 8.61 -2.37
N GLU A 17 5.52 9.05 -3.56
CA GLU A 17 5.72 8.32 -4.80
C GLU A 17 7.21 8.04 -5.06
N LEU A 18 8.09 9.00 -4.77
CA LEU A 18 9.53 8.80 -4.91
C LEU A 18 10.04 7.66 -4.00
N SER A 19 9.62 7.63 -2.74
CA SER A 19 10.01 6.58 -1.79
C SER A 19 9.46 5.21 -2.21
N LEU A 20 8.24 5.19 -2.75
CA LEU A 20 7.60 3.98 -3.26
C LEU A 20 8.35 3.42 -4.47
N ILE A 21 8.67 4.27 -5.44
CA ILE A 21 9.45 3.90 -6.64
C ILE A 21 10.83 3.38 -6.25
N LEU A 22 11.55 4.04 -5.34
CA LEU A 22 12.87 3.61 -4.88
C LEU A 22 12.84 2.24 -4.20
N SER A 23 11.80 1.96 -3.41
CA SER A 23 11.64 0.64 -2.78
C SER A 23 11.33 -0.47 -3.79
N ILE A 24 10.54 -0.19 -4.84
CA ILE A 24 10.31 -1.11 -5.95
C ILE A 24 11.59 -1.33 -6.76
N LEU A 25 12.36 -0.26 -7.03
CA LEU A 25 13.62 -0.33 -7.74
C LEU A 25 14.63 -1.24 -7.01
N ALA A 26 14.64 -1.22 -5.68
CA ALA A 26 15.47 -2.13 -4.88
C ALA A 26 15.10 -3.60 -5.11
N VAL A 27 13.79 -3.91 -5.22
CA VAL A 27 13.31 -5.26 -5.56
C VAL A 27 13.72 -5.65 -6.99
N VAL A 28 13.51 -4.74 -7.94
CA VAL A 28 13.89 -4.96 -9.36
C VAL A 28 15.39 -5.15 -9.53
N ALA A 29 16.21 -4.38 -8.81
CA ALA A 29 17.66 -4.52 -8.84
C ALA A 29 18.13 -5.89 -8.32
N LEU A 30 17.40 -6.47 -7.37
CA LEU A 30 17.69 -7.80 -6.84
C LEU A 30 17.28 -8.92 -7.80
N THR A 31 16.11 -8.77 -8.44
CA THR A 31 15.53 -9.82 -9.31
C THR A 31 15.95 -9.70 -10.77
N GLY A 32 16.37 -8.50 -11.20
CA GLY A 32 16.79 -8.23 -12.59
C GLY A 32 15.62 -8.16 -13.59
N THR A 33 14.38 -8.17 -13.13
CA THR A 33 13.19 -8.18 -14.00
C THR A 33 12.10 -7.24 -13.47
N LEU A 34 11.28 -6.72 -14.40
CA LEU A 34 10.08 -5.93 -14.09
C LEU A 34 8.81 -6.79 -14.16
N ASN A 35 8.92 -8.05 -14.56
CA ASN A 35 7.78 -8.94 -14.67
C ASN A 35 7.36 -9.43 -13.29
N LEU A 36 6.16 -9.05 -12.84
CA LEU A 36 5.61 -9.42 -11.53
C LEU A 36 5.56 -10.93 -11.29
N ARG A 37 5.33 -11.70 -12.35
CA ARG A 37 5.29 -13.16 -12.26
C ARG A 37 6.67 -13.72 -11.97
N GLU A 38 7.68 -13.28 -12.69
CA GLU A 38 9.08 -13.70 -12.48
C GLU A 38 9.58 -13.29 -11.09
N ILE A 39 9.20 -12.09 -10.63
CA ILE A 39 9.52 -11.63 -9.26
C ILE A 39 8.87 -12.55 -8.21
N ALA A 40 7.63 -12.96 -8.41
CA ALA A 40 6.93 -13.88 -7.50
C ALA A 40 7.53 -15.30 -7.57
N ASP A 41 7.82 -15.80 -8.76
CA ASP A 41 8.40 -17.13 -8.97
C ASP A 41 9.83 -17.24 -8.38
N ALA A 42 10.61 -16.14 -8.38
CA ALA A 42 11.92 -16.07 -7.73
C ALA A 42 11.85 -16.19 -6.19
N GLN A 43 10.68 -16.10 -5.60
CA GLN A 43 10.42 -16.16 -4.17
C GLN A 43 9.61 -17.42 -3.79
N ALA A 44 9.94 -18.56 -4.36
CA ALA A 44 9.18 -19.81 -4.18
C ALA A 44 9.15 -20.32 -2.73
N GLY A 45 10.23 -20.15 -1.96
CA GLY A 45 10.34 -20.57 -0.56
C GLY A 45 10.24 -19.42 0.44
N ILE A 46 9.88 -19.73 1.70
CA ILE A 46 9.84 -18.71 2.79
C ILE A 46 11.19 -18.01 2.96
N GLY A 47 12.30 -18.75 2.82
CA GLY A 47 13.66 -18.22 2.98
C GLY A 47 14.07 -17.29 1.83
N ASP A 48 13.41 -17.41 0.67
CA ASP A 48 13.72 -16.63 -0.52
C ASP A 48 12.89 -15.35 -0.62
N TRP A 49 11.97 -15.12 0.30
CA TRP A 49 11.18 -13.90 0.31
C TRP A 49 12.07 -12.67 0.41
N ILE A 50 11.82 -11.68 -0.44
CA ILE A 50 12.60 -10.44 -0.50
C ILE A 50 12.51 -9.65 0.81
N VAL A 51 11.46 -9.84 1.59
CA VAL A 51 11.31 -9.21 2.92
C VAL A 51 12.52 -9.51 3.83
N TRP A 52 13.12 -10.69 3.74
CA TRP A 52 14.29 -11.06 4.53
C TRP A 52 15.60 -10.51 3.95
N ARG A 53 15.68 -10.41 2.64
CA ARG A 53 16.87 -9.89 1.94
C ARG A 53 16.94 -8.37 1.98
N GLN A 54 15.78 -7.70 1.96
CA GLN A 54 15.67 -6.24 1.94
C GLN A 54 14.59 -5.73 2.91
N PRO A 55 14.80 -5.89 4.22
CA PRO A 55 13.81 -5.47 5.22
C PRO A 55 13.57 -3.96 5.23
N LEU A 56 14.60 -3.16 4.91
CA LEU A 56 14.48 -1.70 4.83
C LEU A 56 13.58 -1.28 3.67
N ALA A 57 13.76 -1.86 2.47
CA ALA A 57 12.93 -1.56 1.32
C ALA A 57 11.46 -1.96 1.57
N PHE A 58 11.23 -3.10 2.23
CA PHE A 58 9.90 -3.52 2.65
C PHE A 58 9.24 -2.52 3.60
N LEU A 59 9.96 -2.08 4.63
CA LEU A 59 9.43 -1.12 5.61
C LEU A 59 9.11 0.22 4.96
N LEU A 60 10.00 0.74 4.11
CA LEU A 60 9.76 1.97 3.36
C LEU A 60 8.57 1.84 2.41
N PHE A 61 8.45 0.70 1.72
CA PHE A 61 7.31 0.43 0.85
C PHE A 61 5.99 0.43 1.61
N VAL A 62 5.93 -0.25 2.75
CA VAL A 62 4.71 -0.31 3.60
C VAL A 62 4.34 1.10 4.08
N ILE A 63 5.29 1.89 4.58
CA ILE A 63 5.01 3.26 5.02
C ILE A 63 4.51 4.12 3.84
N ALA A 64 5.19 4.05 2.68
CA ALA A 64 4.79 4.78 1.49
C ALA A 64 3.39 4.36 0.99
N THR A 65 3.03 3.09 1.13
CA THR A 65 1.70 2.57 0.79
C THR A 65 0.59 3.20 1.65
N PHE A 66 0.83 3.38 2.95
CA PHE A 66 -0.12 4.10 3.82
C PHE A 66 -0.28 5.57 3.41
N ALA A 67 0.80 6.21 3.03
CA ALA A 67 0.78 7.60 2.59
C ALA A 67 0.10 7.78 1.23
N GLU A 68 0.31 6.85 0.30
CA GLU A 68 -0.28 6.85 -1.06
C GLU A 68 -1.79 6.62 -1.01
N THR A 69 -2.26 5.75 -0.11
CA THR A 69 -3.69 5.48 0.05
C THR A 69 -4.43 6.53 0.88
N ASN A 70 -3.78 7.63 1.28
CA ASN A 70 -4.34 8.70 2.12
C ASN A 70 -5.03 8.17 3.38
N ARG A 71 -4.51 7.09 3.97
CA ARG A 71 -5.06 6.49 5.19
C ARG A 71 -4.32 6.92 6.44
N HIS A 72 -5.01 6.88 7.58
CA HIS A 72 -4.38 7.09 8.88
C HIS A 72 -3.08 6.26 8.99
N PRO A 73 -1.97 6.87 9.44
CA PRO A 73 -1.84 8.20 10.07
C PRO A 73 -1.63 9.38 9.11
N PHE A 74 -1.56 9.17 7.78
CA PHE A 74 -1.21 10.16 6.76
C PHE A 74 -2.41 10.78 6.02
N ASP A 75 -3.58 10.82 6.64
CA ASP A 75 -4.83 11.33 6.07
C ASP A 75 -4.90 12.88 6.17
N PHE A 76 -4.04 13.57 5.40
CA PHE A 76 -3.98 15.03 5.40
C PHE A 76 -4.94 15.69 4.41
N ALA A 77 -5.41 14.95 3.42
CA ALA A 77 -6.30 15.45 2.38
C ALA A 77 -7.73 15.67 2.87
N GLU A 78 -8.21 14.80 3.76
CA GLU A 78 -9.56 14.89 4.35
C GLU A 78 -9.60 15.78 5.58
N CYS A 79 -8.61 15.74 6.42
CA CYS A 79 -8.38 16.48 7.66
C CYS A 79 -9.61 17.22 8.21
N GLU A 80 -10.65 16.50 8.63
CA GLU A 80 -11.89 17.06 9.14
C GLU A 80 -11.70 18.17 10.21
N PRO A 81 -10.77 18.05 11.18
CA PRO A 81 -10.55 19.09 12.17
C PRO A 81 -9.94 20.38 11.61
N GLU A 82 -9.23 20.31 10.47
CA GLU A 82 -8.53 21.48 9.89
C GLU A 82 -9.21 22.02 8.63
N LEU A 83 -9.85 21.16 7.82
CA LEU A 83 -10.34 21.49 6.48
C LEU A 83 -11.85 21.22 6.26
N VAL A 84 -12.60 20.86 7.31
CA VAL A 84 -14.07 20.66 7.27
C VAL A 84 -14.54 19.56 6.28
N GLY A 85 -13.68 18.70 5.81
CA GLY A 85 -13.97 17.65 4.80
C GLY A 85 -13.02 17.68 3.60
N GLY A 86 -12.09 18.62 3.59
CA GLY A 86 -11.04 18.68 2.56
C GLY A 86 -11.57 18.79 1.14
N PHE A 87 -11.04 17.99 0.22
CA PHE A 87 -11.41 18.02 -1.20
C PHE A 87 -12.81 17.44 -1.47
N HIS A 88 -13.41 16.70 -0.53
CA HIS A 88 -14.76 16.14 -0.65
C HIS A 88 -15.90 17.13 -0.39
N THR A 89 -15.61 18.32 0.09
CA THR A 89 -16.63 19.29 0.57
C THR A 89 -17.65 19.66 -0.51
N GLU A 90 -17.25 19.67 -1.78
CA GLU A 90 -18.11 20.05 -2.91
C GLU A 90 -18.79 18.85 -3.60
N TYR A 91 -18.46 17.62 -3.19
CA TYR A 91 -19.01 16.42 -3.82
C TYR A 91 -20.11 15.80 -2.96
N SER A 92 -21.23 15.45 -3.61
CA SER A 92 -22.37 14.80 -2.96
C SER A 92 -22.80 13.54 -3.70
N SER A 93 -23.56 12.68 -3.01
CA SER A 93 -24.21 11.51 -3.58
C SER A 93 -23.24 10.56 -4.30
N MET A 94 -23.48 10.25 -5.57
CA MET A 94 -22.76 9.24 -6.35
C MET A 94 -21.28 9.56 -6.54
N LYS A 95 -20.93 10.84 -6.70
CA LYS A 95 -19.51 11.24 -6.85
C LYS A 95 -18.71 10.98 -5.59
N PHE A 96 -19.27 11.26 -4.42
CA PHE A 96 -18.66 10.96 -3.13
C PHE A 96 -18.45 9.45 -2.95
N ALA A 97 -19.46 8.63 -3.29
CA ALA A 97 -19.35 7.17 -3.21
C ALA A 97 -18.24 6.62 -4.12
N LEU A 98 -18.03 7.19 -5.32
CA LEU A 98 -16.97 6.78 -6.23
C LEU A 98 -15.57 7.09 -5.68
N PHE A 99 -15.36 8.20 -4.97
CA PHE A 99 -14.08 8.49 -4.31
C PHE A 99 -13.76 7.45 -3.25
N PHE A 100 -14.72 7.12 -2.39
CA PHE A 100 -14.53 6.06 -1.38
C PHE A 100 -14.25 4.69 -2.03
N LEU A 101 -14.98 4.34 -3.07
CA LEU A 101 -14.73 3.10 -3.80
C LEU A 101 -13.30 3.06 -4.37
N GLY A 102 -12.83 4.17 -4.95
CA GLY A 102 -11.47 4.30 -5.47
C GLY A 102 -10.42 4.12 -4.37
N GLU A 103 -10.64 4.70 -3.22
CA GLU A 103 -9.74 4.61 -2.08
C GLU A 103 -9.64 3.17 -1.52
N TYR A 104 -10.76 2.48 -1.36
CA TYR A 104 -10.75 1.07 -0.95
C TYR A 104 -10.13 0.16 -2.01
N ALA A 105 -10.38 0.42 -3.29
CA ALA A 105 -9.74 -0.30 -4.39
C ALA A 105 -8.22 -0.10 -4.38
N ALA A 106 -7.75 1.13 -4.16
CA ALA A 106 -6.32 1.43 -4.03
C ALA A 106 -5.66 0.65 -2.88
N MET A 107 -6.32 0.54 -1.71
CA MET A 107 -5.79 -0.28 -0.61
C MET A 107 -5.62 -1.75 -0.99
N VAL A 108 -6.61 -2.33 -1.69
CA VAL A 108 -6.53 -3.73 -2.15
C VAL A 108 -5.39 -3.91 -3.15
N VAL A 109 -5.25 -2.98 -4.10
CA VAL A 109 -4.15 -3.01 -5.09
C VAL A 109 -2.80 -2.91 -4.41
N MET A 110 -2.60 -1.97 -3.49
CA MET A 110 -1.33 -1.79 -2.80
C MET A 110 -0.99 -2.96 -1.88
N ALA A 111 -1.98 -3.55 -1.19
CA ALA A 111 -1.81 -4.78 -0.41
C ALA A 111 -1.39 -5.97 -1.30
N SER A 112 -1.99 -6.11 -2.48
CA SER A 112 -1.64 -7.17 -3.44
C SER A 112 -0.25 -6.97 -4.04
N LEU A 113 0.16 -5.73 -4.34
CA LEU A 113 1.51 -5.41 -4.80
C LEU A 113 2.55 -5.69 -3.72
N THR A 114 2.29 -5.32 -2.45
CA THR A 114 3.16 -5.65 -1.32
C THR A 114 3.38 -7.17 -1.21
N THR A 115 2.31 -7.93 -1.34
CA THR A 115 2.36 -9.41 -1.31
C THR A 115 3.20 -9.95 -2.46
N THR A 116 3.05 -9.42 -3.67
CA THR A 116 3.76 -9.88 -4.85
C THR A 116 5.25 -9.54 -4.80
N PHE A 117 5.60 -8.31 -4.40
CA PHE A 117 6.99 -7.87 -4.36
C PHE A 117 7.80 -8.48 -3.23
N PHE A 118 7.23 -8.68 -2.06
CA PHE A 118 8.00 -9.03 -0.87
C PHE A 118 7.72 -10.41 -0.28
N LEU A 119 6.55 -10.99 -0.56
CA LEU A 119 6.11 -12.29 -0.01
C LEU A 119 5.87 -13.38 -1.08
N GLY A 120 6.37 -13.18 -2.29
CA GLY A 120 6.29 -14.17 -3.37
C GLY A 120 4.88 -14.41 -3.91
N GLY A 121 3.99 -13.43 -3.82
CA GLY A 121 2.66 -13.49 -4.45
C GLY A 121 1.86 -14.75 -4.08
N SER A 122 1.55 -15.56 -5.08
CA SER A 122 0.78 -16.81 -4.95
C SER A 122 1.60 -18.02 -4.49
N SER A 123 2.91 -17.87 -4.23
CA SER A 123 3.73 -18.98 -3.74
C SER A 123 3.20 -19.49 -2.39
N PHE A 124 2.97 -20.81 -2.29
CA PHE A 124 2.58 -21.41 -1.04
C PHE A 124 3.84 -21.82 -0.27
N PRO A 125 4.08 -21.25 0.91
CA PRO A 125 5.39 -21.33 1.57
C PRO A 125 5.78 -22.73 2.05
N PHE A 126 4.83 -23.63 2.23
CA PHE A 126 5.06 -24.97 2.81
C PHE A 126 4.85 -26.12 1.83
N TRP A 127 4.46 -25.84 0.58
CA TRP A 127 4.10 -26.89 -0.38
C TRP A 127 4.53 -26.52 -1.79
N GLU A 128 5.68 -27.01 -2.21
CA GLU A 128 6.14 -26.90 -3.59
C GLU A 128 5.24 -27.76 -4.50
N GLY A 129 4.76 -27.16 -5.60
CA GLY A 129 3.81 -27.83 -6.48
C GLY A 129 2.36 -27.85 -6.02
N ALA A 130 2.00 -26.94 -5.12
CA ALA A 130 0.61 -26.77 -4.67
C ALA A 130 -0.34 -26.52 -5.86
N PRO A 131 -1.57 -27.07 -5.84
CA PRO A 131 -2.55 -26.83 -6.88
C PRO A 131 -2.92 -25.33 -6.95
N TRP A 132 -3.36 -24.86 -8.13
CA TRP A 132 -3.63 -23.46 -8.39
C TRP A 132 -4.57 -22.78 -7.36
N TRP A 133 -5.54 -23.52 -6.83
CA TRP A 133 -6.47 -23.00 -5.82
C TRP A 133 -5.78 -22.75 -4.46
N ALA A 134 -4.77 -23.53 -4.09
CA ALA A 134 -3.98 -23.31 -2.87
C ALA A 134 -3.10 -22.06 -3.02
N GLY A 135 -2.52 -21.84 -4.20
CA GLY A 135 -1.80 -20.59 -4.51
C GLY A 135 -2.71 -19.36 -4.45
N LEU A 136 -3.92 -19.47 -4.98
CA LEU A 136 -4.91 -18.38 -4.86
C LEU A 136 -5.28 -18.12 -3.39
N GLY A 137 -5.51 -19.18 -2.61
CA GLY A 137 -5.78 -19.06 -1.17
C GLY A 137 -4.65 -18.40 -0.40
N ALA A 138 -3.40 -18.76 -0.69
CA ALA A 138 -2.21 -18.14 -0.09
C ALA A 138 -2.10 -16.65 -0.44
N PHE A 139 -2.35 -16.29 -1.69
CA PHE A 139 -2.35 -14.90 -2.12
C PHE A 139 -3.41 -14.07 -1.40
N VAL A 140 -4.64 -14.57 -1.35
CA VAL A 140 -5.76 -13.91 -0.66
C VAL A 140 -5.48 -13.78 0.84
N ALA A 141 -4.91 -14.80 1.47
CA ALA A 141 -4.57 -14.76 2.90
C ALA A 141 -3.47 -13.71 3.20
N LYS A 142 -2.40 -13.68 2.39
CA LYS A 142 -1.32 -12.68 2.53
C LYS A 142 -1.83 -11.26 2.28
N THR A 143 -2.62 -11.05 1.23
CA THR A 143 -3.25 -9.75 0.92
C THR A 143 -4.21 -9.33 2.03
N GLY A 144 -5.02 -10.27 2.55
CA GLY A 144 -5.90 -10.06 3.68
C GLY A 144 -5.16 -9.67 4.96
N PHE A 145 -3.97 -10.21 5.19
CA PHE A 145 -3.11 -9.79 6.30
C PHE A 145 -2.71 -8.32 6.19
N PHE A 146 -2.32 -7.83 5.01
CA PHE A 146 -2.02 -6.40 4.82
C PHE A 146 -3.26 -5.53 4.95
N LEU A 147 -4.41 -5.96 4.44
CA LEU A 147 -5.67 -5.23 4.64
C LEU A 147 -6.03 -5.15 6.13
N PHE A 148 -5.84 -6.23 6.88
CA PHE A 148 -6.00 -6.22 8.33
C PHE A 148 -5.00 -5.26 9.00
N LEU A 149 -3.75 -5.22 8.53
CA LEU A 149 -2.73 -4.30 9.02
C LEU A 149 -3.13 -2.84 8.79
N PHE A 150 -3.71 -2.49 7.63
CA PHE A 150 -4.30 -1.16 7.38
C PHE A 150 -5.37 -0.80 8.41
N LEU A 151 -6.27 -1.73 8.70
CA LEU A 151 -7.32 -1.53 9.70
C LEU A 151 -6.72 -1.38 11.11
N TRP A 152 -5.77 -2.23 11.46
CA TRP A 152 -5.13 -2.19 12.77
C TRP A 152 -4.38 -0.88 13.01
N VAL A 153 -3.57 -0.45 12.05
CA VAL A 153 -2.85 0.84 12.13
C VAL A 153 -3.84 2.01 12.28
N ARG A 154 -4.94 1.99 11.52
CA ARG A 154 -5.98 3.02 11.62
C ARG A 154 -6.58 3.14 13.03
N TRP A 155 -6.75 2.03 13.74
CA TRP A 155 -7.35 2.02 15.07
C TRP A 155 -6.35 2.25 16.20
N THR A 156 -5.06 2.08 15.97
CA THR A 156 -4.02 2.14 17.00
C THR A 156 -3.22 3.43 16.96
N LEU A 157 -2.91 3.94 15.77
CA LEU A 157 -2.06 5.14 15.64
C LEU A 157 -2.91 6.42 15.61
N PRO A 158 -2.51 7.45 16.37
CA PRO A 158 -3.09 8.77 16.23
C PRO A 158 -2.70 9.40 14.90
N ARG A 159 -3.54 10.30 14.41
CA ARG A 159 -3.29 11.10 13.22
C ARG A 159 -2.12 12.05 13.44
N PHE A 160 -1.22 12.14 12.47
CA PHE A 160 -0.17 13.15 12.47
C PHE A 160 -0.72 14.53 12.06
N ARG A 161 -0.17 15.59 12.64
CA ARG A 161 -0.42 16.95 12.17
C ARG A 161 0.46 17.22 10.94
N PHE A 162 -0.05 18.07 10.03
CA PHE A 162 0.69 18.46 8.82
C PHE A 162 2.06 19.07 9.14
N ASP A 163 2.16 19.86 10.22
CA ASP A 163 3.39 20.48 10.69
C ASP A 163 4.45 19.47 11.19
N GLN A 164 4.04 18.27 11.56
CA GLN A 164 4.94 17.21 12.05
C GLN A 164 5.58 16.41 10.91
N LEU A 165 5.01 16.51 9.73
CA LEU A 165 5.46 15.77 8.56
C LEU A 165 6.48 16.57 7.72
N MET A 166 6.44 17.91 7.80
CA MET A 166 7.41 18.80 7.18
C MET A 166 8.66 18.98 8.07
#